data_bbbf88b330a758178061379ba6e21510
#
_entry.id   bbbf88b330a758178061379ba6e21510
#
_cell.length_a   1.000
_cell.length_b   1.000
_cell.length_c   1.000
_cell.angle_alpha   90.00
_cell.angle_beta   90.00
_cell.angle_gamma   90.00
#
_symmetry.space_group_name_H-M   'P 1'
#
loop_
_entity.id
_entity.type
_entity.pdbx_description
1 polymer ?
#
loop_
_entity_poly.entity_id
_entity_poly.type
_entity_poly.pdbx_seq_one_letter_code
_entity_poly.pdbx_strand_id
1 'polypeptide(L)'
;MQAQGIRAPRTKGGITMIDVTRPELDDAITRAWQASPEGSAAAVYTPDIERVLQGLCANRFEAHYCADAAEARAYLNGKIDGKKVGIGDSETLRKLELHEALAAHNQVHNVLRSPINKGTTFFEYAKGTLLTDVFLCSVNALTEDGILVNMDGTGNRVAAALFGHEKVYYVAGVNKICPDLDHAIWRLRNIAAPRNCLRKHKATPCAKRGDRCYNCASPERICNGLLIEFKKMSNMDMEVVLVGECLGL
;
A
#
# COMPACT_ATOMS: atom_id res chain seq x y z
N MET A 1 -37.98 3.82 -22.77
CA MET A 1 -36.62 3.80 -22.22
C MET A 1 -35.75 3.01 -23.17
N GLN A 2 -34.99 3.71 -24.02
CA GLN A 2 -34.15 3.07 -25.04
C GLN A 2 -32.81 2.73 -24.40
N ALA A 3 -32.41 1.45 -24.47
CA ALA A 3 -31.06 0.99 -24.10
C ALA A 3 -30.06 1.62 -25.05
N GLN A 4 -29.13 2.44 -24.51
CA GLN A 4 -27.98 2.95 -25.27
C GLN A 4 -27.02 1.78 -25.52
N GLY A 5 -26.88 1.43 -26.80
CA GLY A 5 -26.05 0.33 -27.26
C GLY A 5 -24.56 0.57 -27.02
N ILE A 6 -23.92 -0.44 -26.47
CA ILE A 6 -22.45 -0.54 -26.38
C ILE A 6 -21.89 -0.53 -27.79
N ARG A 7 -21.14 0.52 -28.16
CA ARG A 7 -20.43 0.55 -29.45
C ARG A 7 -19.28 -0.44 -29.42
N ALA A 8 -19.19 -1.27 -30.46
CA ALA A 8 -18.08 -2.19 -30.66
C ALA A 8 -16.73 -1.44 -30.75
N PRO A 9 -15.64 -2.00 -30.18
CA PRO A 9 -14.34 -1.34 -30.11
C PRO A 9 -13.70 -1.23 -31.50
N ARG A 10 -13.03 -0.10 -31.76
CA ARG A 10 -12.17 0.08 -32.94
C ARG A 10 -10.78 -0.48 -32.67
N THR A 11 -10.35 -1.43 -33.49
CA THR A 11 -9.00 -2.00 -33.44
C THR A 11 -8.03 -1.17 -34.27
N LYS A 12 -6.95 -0.67 -33.68
CA LYS A 12 -5.68 -0.35 -34.37
C LYS A 12 -4.56 -1.05 -33.61
N GLY A 13 -3.91 -1.98 -34.29
CA GLY A 13 -2.70 -2.61 -33.76
C GLY A 13 -2.90 -3.61 -32.62
N GLY A 14 -3.93 -4.44 -32.63
CA GLY A 14 -4.05 -5.61 -31.72
C GLY A 14 -4.39 -5.31 -30.25
N ILE A 15 -4.61 -4.05 -29.85
CA ILE A 15 -5.03 -3.68 -28.49
C ILE A 15 -6.42 -3.06 -28.56
N THR A 16 -7.39 -3.74 -27.98
CA THR A 16 -8.74 -3.19 -27.81
C THR A 16 -8.73 -2.18 -26.66
N MET A 17 -8.83 -0.90 -26.98
CA MET A 17 -9.02 0.16 -25.99
C MET A 17 -10.50 0.20 -25.60
N ILE A 18 -10.80 -0.17 -24.36
CA ILE A 18 -12.12 0.06 -23.76
C ILE A 18 -12.06 1.47 -23.17
N ASP A 19 -12.82 2.39 -23.75
CA ASP A 19 -12.99 3.72 -23.16
C ASP A 19 -14.00 3.60 -22.01
N VAL A 20 -13.45 3.56 -20.79
CA VAL A 20 -14.25 3.52 -19.56
C VAL A 20 -14.14 4.89 -18.91
N THR A 21 -14.99 5.81 -19.31
CA THR A 21 -15.24 7.01 -18.52
C THR A 21 -15.99 6.58 -17.25
N ARG A 22 -15.41 6.80 -16.09
CA ARG A 22 -16.04 6.56 -14.78
C ARG A 22 -16.21 7.89 -14.04
N PRO A 23 -17.31 8.59 -14.30
CA PRO A 23 -17.57 9.88 -13.66
C PRO A 23 -17.61 9.77 -12.13
N GLU A 24 -18.08 8.64 -11.57
CA GLU A 24 -18.13 8.43 -10.12
C GLU A 24 -16.72 8.40 -9.48
N LEU A 25 -15.72 7.89 -10.19
CA LEU A 25 -14.34 7.88 -9.71
C LEU A 25 -13.71 9.27 -9.79
N ASP A 26 -14.05 10.03 -10.83
CA ASP A 26 -13.61 11.44 -10.98
C ASP A 26 -14.28 12.32 -9.92
N ASP A 27 -15.54 12.06 -9.57
CA ASP A 27 -16.24 12.74 -8.48
C ASP A 27 -15.64 12.43 -7.10
N ALA A 28 -15.27 11.16 -6.85
CA ALA A 28 -14.59 10.78 -5.61
C ALA A 28 -13.21 11.44 -5.49
N ILE A 29 -12.47 11.52 -6.59
CA ILE A 29 -11.18 12.22 -6.65
C ILE A 29 -11.36 13.71 -6.42
N THR A 30 -12.38 14.31 -7.02
CA THR A 30 -12.69 15.74 -6.87
C THR A 30 -13.09 16.06 -5.42
N ARG A 31 -13.93 15.23 -4.80
CA ARG A 31 -14.29 15.39 -3.38
C ARG A 31 -13.07 15.24 -2.47
N ALA A 32 -12.22 14.22 -2.70
CA ALA A 32 -11.00 14.03 -1.94
C ALA A 32 -10.00 15.18 -2.13
N TRP A 33 -9.97 15.81 -3.30
CA TRP A 33 -9.20 17.03 -3.56
C TRP A 33 -9.74 18.24 -2.79
N GLN A 34 -11.05 18.44 -2.82
CA GLN A 34 -11.70 19.53 -2.09
C GLN A 34 -11.57 19.40 -0.57
N ALA A 35 -11.54 18.17 -0.08
CA ALA A 35 -11.32 17.84 1.32
C ALA A 35 -9.83 17.82 1.73
N SER A 36 -8.89 18.10 0.79
CA SER A 36 -7.46 18.09 1.12
C SER A 36 -7.06 19.28 1.99
N PRO A 37 -6.04 19.12 2.84
CA PRO A 37 -5.48 20.22 3.64
C PRO A 37 -5.03 21.45 2.82
N GLU A 38 -4.67 21.24 1.57
CA GLU A 38 -4.27 22.31 0.63
C GLU A 38 -5.47 23.03 0.02
N GLY A 39 -6.65 22.39 -0.03
CA GLY A 39 -7.92 22.98 -0.48
C GLY A 39 -8.72 23.68 0.63
N SER A 40 -8.45 23.34 1.87
CA SER A 40 -8.92 24.06 3.05
C SER A 40 -7.71 24.68 3.74
N ALA A 41 -7.71 25.93 4.14
CA ALA A 41 -6.63 26.55 4.93
C ALA A 41 -6.43 25.74 6.23
N ALA A 42 -5.62 24.66 6.14
CA ALA A 42 -5.67 23.49 6.98
C ALA A 42 -5.24 23.79 8.40
N ALA A 43 -6.10 23.45 9.31
CA ALA A 43 -5.67 22.99 10.63
C ALA A 43 -4.75 21.78 10.44
N VAL A 44 -3.58 21.78 11.09
CA VAL A 44 -2.67 20.62 11.11
C VAL A 44 -3.46 19.44 11.68
N TYR A 45 -3.75 18.45 10.83
CA TYR A 45 -4.44 17.24 11.27
C TYR A 45 -3.52 16.45 12.20
N THR A 46 -3.96 16.24 13.42
CA THR A 46 -3.29 15.39 14.41
C THR A 46 -4.13 14.15 14.60
N PRO A 47 -3.63 12.96 14.21
CA PRO A 47 -4.39 11.73 14.32
C PRO A 47 -4.62 11.34 15.80
N ASP A 48 -5.79 10.83 16.09
CA ASP A 48 -6.12 10.18 17.36
C ASP A 48 -5.64 8.72 17.32
N ILE A 49 -4.48 8.47 17.91
CA ILE A 49 -3.84 7.14 17.92
C ILE A 49 -4.69 6.09 18.62
N GLU A 50 -5.33 6.46 19.74
CA GLU A 50 -6.18 5.53 20.47
C GLU A 50 -7.40 5.12 19.64
N ARG A 51 -8.03 6.06 18.97
CA ARG A 51 -9.13 5.80 18.04
C ARG A 51 -8.72 4.89 16.89
N VAL A 52 -7.54 5.10 16.33
CA VAL A 52 -6.99 4.23 15.27
C VAL A 52 -6.84 2.79 15.78
N LEU A 53 -6.25 2.59 16.96
CA LEU A 53 -6.07 1.26 17.52
C LEU A 53 -7.41 0.58 17.84
N GLN A 54 -8.36 1.32 18.36
CA GLN A 54 -9.73 0.83 18.60
C GLN A 54 -10.44 0.46 17.29
N GLY A 55 -10.30 1.29 16.24
CA GLY A 55 -10.85 1.05 14.91
C GLY A 55 -10.28 -0.22 14.26
N LEU A 56 -8.98 -0.42 14.36
CA LEU A 56 -8.31 -1.64 13.88
C LEU A 56 -8.83 -2.88 14.60
N CYS A 57 -8.92 -2.85 15.93
CA CYS A 57 -9.46 -3.95 16.74
C CYS A 57 -10.93 -4.24 16.39
N ALA A 58 -11.78 -3.19 16.24
CA ALA A 58 -13.16 -3.33 15.80
C ALA A 58 -13.29 -3.96 14.40
N ASN A 59 -12.31 -3.74 13.54
CA ASN A 59 -12.17 -4.37 12.23
C ASN A 59 -11.47 -5.74 12.27
N ARG A 60 -11.25 -6.28 13.47
CA ARG A 60 -10.68 -7.62 13.74
C ARG A 60 -9.18 -7.76 13.40
N PHE A 61 -8.48 -6.67 13.13
CA PHE A 61 -7.02 -6.70 13.09
C PHE A 61 -6.45 -6.76 14.51
N GLU A 62 -5.33 -7.46 14.68
CA GLU A 62 -4.47 -7.19 15.82
C GLU A 62 -3.83 -5.82 15.61
N ALA A 63 -3.66 -5.04 16.67
CA ALA A 63 -3.06 -3.72 16.59
C ALA A 63 -2.03 -3.55 17.70
N HIS A 64 -0.84 -3.09 17.32
CA HIS A 64 0.25 -2.81 18.24
C HIS A 64 0.84 -1.44 17.96
N TYR A 65 1.07 -0.64 19.00
CA TYR A 65 1.72 0.65 18.88
C TYR A 65 3.16 0.57 19.39
N CYS A 66 4.07 1.10 18.61
CA CYS A 66 5.46 1.30 18.96
C CYS A 66 5.78 2.80 18.93
N ALA A 67 6.50 3.31 19.91
CA ALA A 67 6.83 4.73 19.98
C ALA A 67 7.74 5.17 18.82
N ASP A 68 8.65 4.29 18.40
CA ASP A 68 9.63 4.59 17.36
C ASP A 68 9.97 3.36 16.48
N ALA A 69 10.82 3.59 15.50
CA ALA A 69 11.28 2.56 14.56
C ALA A 69 12.10 1.47 15.23
N ALA A 70 12.85 1.79 16.28
CA ALA A 70 13.69 0.83 16.99
C ALA A 70 12.83 -0.17 17.79
N GLU A 71 11.80 0.32 18.47
CA GLU A 71 10.84 -0.50 19.18
C GLU A 71 10.07 -1.41 18.20
N ALA A 72 9.59 -0.87 17.08
CA ALA A 72 8.90 -1.65 16.06
C ALA A 72 9.79 -2.75 15.46
N ARG A 73 11.07 -2.45 15.22
CA ARG A 73 12.06 -3.45 14.78
C ARG A 73 12.23 -4.55 15.81
N ALA A 74 12.45 -4.19 17.08
CA ALA A 74 12.63 -5.15 18.17
C ALA A 74 11.39 -6.04 18.36
N TYR A 75 10.21 -5.44 18.32
CA TYR A 75 8.94 -6.14 18.42
C TYR A 75 8.78 -7.20 17.32
N LEU A 76 8.89 -6.79 16.05
CA LEU A 76 8.73 -7.68 14.91
C LEU A 76 9.82 -8.76 14.86
N ASN A 77 11.06 -8.40 15.19
CA ASN A 77 12.16 -9.35 15.25
C ASN A 77 11.95 -10.42 16.34
N GLY A 78 11.37 -10.05 17.47
CA GLY A 78 11.04 -11.00 18.55
C GLY A 78 9.79 -11.86 18.29
N LYS A 79 8.87 -11.40 17.42
CA LYS A 79 7.63 -12.11 17.10
C LYS A 79 7.77 -13.13 15.97
N ILE A 80 8.74 -12.93 15.07
CA ILE A 80 8.89 -13.72 13.85
C ILE A 80 10.18 -14.53 13.95
N ASP A 81 10.07 -15.82 14.26
CA ASP A 81 11.21 -16.71 14.46
C ASP A 81 11.01 -18.03 13.73
N GLY A 82 12.07 -18.54 13.10
CA GLY A 82 12.08 -19.82 12.40
C GLY A 82 11.12 -19.94 11.22
N LYS A 83 10.72 -18.82 10.60
CA LYS A 83 9.70 -18.75 9.55
C LYS A 83 10.29 -18.47 8.17
N LYS A 84 9.52 -18.82 7.13
CA LYS A 84 9.70 -18.26 5.79
C LYS A 84 9.00 -16.91 5.75
N VAL A 85 9.74 -15.84 5.52
CA VAL A 85 9.26 -14.46 5.62
C VAL A 85 9.33 -13.78 4.27
N GLY A 86 8.18 -13.38 3.73
CA GLY A 86 8.08 -12.54 2.55
C GLY A 86 8.10 -11.05 2.90
N ILE A 87 8.93 -10.27 2.23
CA ILE A 87 8.97 -8.81 2.42
C ILE A 87 8.68 -8.12 1.09
N GLY A 88 7.62 -7.29 1.08
CA GLY A 88 7.26 -6.45 -0.05
C GLY A 88 8.19 -5.23 -0.24
N ASP A 89 8.09 -4.56 -1.41
CA ASP A 89 8.79 -3.28 -1.64
C ASP A 89 8.17 -2.18 -0.77
N SER A 90 8.85 -1.85 0.34
CA SER A 90 8.37 -0.88 1.33
C SER A 90 9.50 -0.02 1.88
N GLU A 91 9.39 1.30 1.67
CA GLU A 91 10.30 2.28 2.29
C GLU A 91 10.20 2.26 3.83
N THR A 92 9.00 2.00 4.37
CA THR A 92 8.80 1.86 5.82
C THR A 92 9.64 0.72 6.37
N LEU A 93 9.53 -0.49 5.79
CA LEU A 93 10.29 -1.65 6.26
C LEU A 93 11.80 -1.50 6.04
N ARG A 94 12.20 -0.74 5.00
CA ARG A 94 13.61 -0.43 4.76
C ARG A 94 14.20 0.46 5.84
N LYS A 95 13.46 1.48 6.29
CA LYS A 95 13.88 2.34 7.39
C LYS A 95 13.99 1.61 8.73
N LEU A 96 13.20 0.56 8.93
CA LEU A 96 13.28 -0.30 10.10
C LEU A 96 14.45 -1.31 10.02
N GLU A 97 15.13 -1.43 8.87
CA GLU A 97 16.20 -2.42 8.63
C GLU A 97 15.80 -3.86 8.99
N LEU A 98 14.53 -4.19 8.77
CA LEU A 98 13.96 -5.48 9.17
C LEU A 98 14.51 -6.67 8.37
N HIS A 99 15.02 -6.44 7.16
CA HIS A 99 15.58 -7.53 6.35
C HIS A 99 16.75 -8.21 7.07
N GLU A 100 17.71 -7.44 7.51
CA GLU A 100 18.92 -7.92 8.16
C GLU A 100 18.61 -8.57 9.52
N ALA A 101 17.74 -7.93 10.30
CA ALA A 101 17.34 -8.45 11.59
C ALA A 101 16.64 -9.81 11.47
N LEU A 102 15.66 -9.94 10.59
CA LEU A 102 14.91 -11.17 10.39
C LEU A 102 15.74 -12.26 9.71
N ALA A 103 16.64 -11.92 8.79
CA ALA A 103 17.48 -12.90 8.09
C ALA A 103 18.47 -13.63 9.00
N ALA A 104 18.72 -13.12 10.20
CA ALA A 104 19.59 -13.77 11.17
C ALA A 104 19.01 -15.10 11.71
N HIS A 105 17.67 -15.24 11.71
CA HIS A 105 17.00 -16.41 12.29
C HIS A 105 15.75 -16.87 11.51
N ASN A 106 15.54 -16.33 10.31
CA ASN A 106 14.44 -16.68 9.41
C ASN A 106 14.93 -16.89 7.97
N GLN A 107 14.16 -17.60 7.16
CA GLN A 107 14.36 -17.64 5.71
C GLN A 107 13.66 -16.46 5.06
N VAL A 108 14.38 -15.36 4.79
CA VAL A 108 13.78 -14.14 4.25
C VAL A 108 13.80 -14.10 2.72
N HIS A 109 12.63 -13.89 2.12
CA HIS A 109 12.41 -13.66 0.71
C HIS A 109 12.01 -12.18 0.50
N ASN A 110 12.97 -11.35 0.13
CA ASN A 110 12.77 -9.91 -0.04
C ASN A 110 12.94 -9.53 -1.50
N VAL A 111 11.87 -9.04 -2.14
CA VAL A 111 11.84 -8.70 -3.59
C VAL A 111 12.87 -7.65 -4.04
N LEU A 112 13.46 -6.90 -3.10
CA LEU A 112 14.45 -5.87 -3.42
C LEU A 112 15.89 -6.24 -3.03
N ARG A 113 16.07 -7.14 -2.05
CA ARG A 113 17.37 -7.39 -1.43
C ARG A 113 17.87 -8.81 -1.55
N SER A 114 16.97 -9.78 -1.66
CA SER A 114 17.40 -11.15 -1.90
C SER A 114 17.99 -11.29 -3.30
N PRO A 115 19.07 -12.04 -3.47
CA PRO A 115 19.68 -12.24 -4.78
C PRO A 115 18.69 -12.91 -5.72
N ILE A 116 18.49 -12.30 -6.88
CA ILE A 116 17.73 -12.92 -7.98
C ILE A 116 18.71 -13.80 -8.76
N ASN A 117 18.40 -15.07 -8.87
CA ASN A 117 19.21 -16.00 -9.66
C ASN A 117 19.30 -15.52 -11.11
N LYS A 118 20.47 -15.69 -11.72
CA LYS A 118 20.70 -15.29 -13.12
C LYS A 118 19.66 -15.97 -14.03
N GLY A 119 18.89 -15.14 -14.76
CA GLY A 119 17.83 -15.61 -15.65
C GLY A 119 16.41 -15.61 -15.04
N THR A 120 16.25 -15.37 -13.74
CA THR A 120 14.94 -15.25 -13.10
C THR A 120 14.39 -13.84 -13.32
N THR A 121 13.14 -13.71 -13.78
CA THR A 121 12.48 -12.41 -13.91
C THR A 121 11.99 -11.90 -12.54
N PHE A 122 11.79 -10.57 -12.42
CA PHE A 122 11.17 -9.98 -11.23
C PHE A 122 9.81 -10.64 -10.91
N PHE A 123 9.02 -10.97 -11.94
CA PHE A 123 7.70 -11.56 -11.76
C PHE A 123 7.77 -12.96 -11.14
N GLU A 124 8.68 -13.81 -11.63
CA GLU A 124 8.90 -15.15 -11.08
C GLU A 124 9.42 -15.07 -9.65
N TYR A 125 10.35 -14.15 -9.40
CA TYR A 125 10.89 -13.94 -8.08
C TYR A 125 9.83 -13.43 -7.09
N ALA A 126 9.00 -12.45 -7.50
CA ALA A 126 7.94 -11.89 -6.67
C ALA A 126 6.85 -12.93 -6.29
N LYS A 127 6.63 -13.95 -7.13
CA LYS A 127 5.75 -15.08 -6.77
C LYS A 127 6.22 -15.82 -5.53
N GLY A 128 7.51 -15.86 -5.27
CA GLY A 128 8.07 -16.52 -4.08
C GLY A 128 7.56 -15.91 -2.77
N THR A 129 7.19 -14.63 -2.75
CA THR A 129 6.61 -14.02 -1.55
C THR A 129 5.21 -14.54 -1.23
N LEU A 130 4.47 -15.09 -2.21
CA LEU A 130 3.14 -15.67 -2.02
C LEU A 130 3.17 -17.05 -1.34
N LEU A 131 4.37 -17.64 -1.21
CA LEU A 131 4.58 -19.01 -0.67
C LEU A 131 5.32 -18.99 0.67
N THR A 132 5.31 -17.85 1.36
CA THR A 132 5.95 -17.69 2.68
C THR A 132 4.92 -17.83 3.80
N ASP A 133 5.40 -18.19 4.99
CA ASP A 133 4.55 -18.38 6.16
C ASP A 133 4.04 -17.03 6.69
N VAL A 134 4.93 -16.04 6.68
CA VAL A 134 4.65 -14.67 7.13
C VAL A 134 4.93 -13.68 6.02
N PHE A 135 4.08 -12.68 5.88
CA PHE A 135 4.29 -11.58 4.94
C PHE A 135 4.33 -10.23 5.65
N LEU A 136 5.35 -9.43 5.34
CA LEU A 136 5.47 -8.05 5.83
C LEU A 136 5.31 -7.05 4.68
N CYS A 137 4.46 -6.08 4.90
CA CYS A 137 4.35 -4.93 4.03
C CYS A 137 3.97 -3.67 4.83
N SER A 138 3.75 -2.58 4.11
CA SER A 138 3.21 -1.36 4.69
C SER A 138 1.91 -1.01 3.97
N VAL A 139 1.10 -0.15 4.58
CA VAL A 139 -0.05 0.48 3.93
C VAL A 139 0.36 1.79 3.28
N ASN A 140 -0.40 2.23 2.28
CA ASN A 140 -0.25 3.57 1.71
C ASN A 140 -1.06 4.62 2.49
N ALA A 141 -2.18 4.22 3.08
CA ALA A 141 -2.94 5.00 4.05
C ALA A 141 -3.72 4.08 5.00
N LEU A 142 -4.11 4.63 6.11
CA LEU A 142 -4.88 4.02 7.18
C LEU A 142 -5.84 5.07 7.72
N THR A 143 -7.11 4.71 7.89
CA THR A 143 -8.09 5.66 8.45
C THR A 143 -8.19 5.54 9.98
N GLU A 144 -8.73 6.58 10.65
CA GLU A 144 -8.94 6.53 12.10
C GLU A 144 -9.92 5.44 12.54
N ASP A 145 -10.84 5.05 11.67
CA ASP A 145 -11.76 3.92 11.91
C ASP A 145 -11.17 2.56 11.49
N GLY A 146 -9.86 2.50 11.20
CA GLY A 146 -9.11 1.26 11.01
C GLY A 146 -9.28 0.60 9.63
N ILE A 147 -9.59 1.36 8.58
CA ILE A 147 -9.61 0.87 7.20
C ILE A 147 -8.21 0.99 6.59
N LEU A 148 -7.69 -0.09 6.01
CA LEU A 148 -6.39 -0.09 5.34
C LEU A 148 -6.56 0.17 3.85
N VAL A 149 -5.73 1.06 3.28
CA VAL A 149 -5.82 1.41 1.86
C VAL A 149 -4.46 1.31 1.18
N ASN A 150 -4.43 0.56 0.08
CA ASN A 150 -3.23 0.26 -0.67
C ASN A 150 -3.40 0.51 -2.16
N MET A 151 -2.40 1.10 -2.79
CA MET A 151 -2.28 1.28 -4.24
C MET A 151 -1.10 0.46 -4.76
N ASP A 152 -1.32 -0.34 -5.81
CA ASP A 152 -0.28 -1.22 -6.34
C ASP A 152 -0.17 -1.13 -7.87
N GLY A 153 1.03 -1.33 -8.38
CA GLY A 153 1.31 -1.31 -9.81
C GLY A 153 1.37 -2.69 -10.44
N THR A 154 1.92 -3.66 -9.73
CA THR A 154 2.14 -5.03 -10.22
C THR A 154 1.11 -6.02 -9.66
N GLY A 155 0.57 -5.71 -8.49
CA GLY A 155 -0.41 -6.54 -7.78
C GLY A 155 0.21 -7.56 -6.81
N ASN A 156 1.52 -7.80 -6.88
CA ASN A 156 2.18 -8.80 -6.04
C ASN A 156 2.08 -8.53 -4.54
N ARG A 157 2.20 -7.27 -4.12
CA ARG A 157 2.10 -6.89 -2.72
C ARG A 157 0.67 -7.04 -2.17
N VAL A 158 -0.32 -6.55 -2.91
CA VAL A 158 -1.71 -6.66 -2.48
C VAL A 158 -2.23 -8.09 -2.56
N ALA A 159 -1.77 -8.90 -3.51
CA ALA A 159 -2.11 -10.32 -3.55
C ALA A 159 -1.55 -11.08 -2.34
N ALA A 160 -0.29 -10.87 -1.98
CA ALA A 160 0.33 -11.46 -0.79
C ALA A 160 -0.35 -10.98 0.50
N ALA A 161 -0.78 -9.72 0.57
CA ALA A 161 -1.45 -9.19 1.74
C ALA A 161 -2.84 -9.80 1.98
N LEU A 162 -3.51 -10.32 0.93
CA LEU A 162 -4.89 -10.82 1.03
C LEU A 162 -5.00 -12.32 1.25
N PHE A 163 -3.99 -13.12 0.88
CA PHE A 163 -4.16 -14.57 0.88
C PHE A 163 -2.83 -15.32 0.87
N GLY A 164 -2.82 -16.48 1.53
CA GLY A 164 -1.79 -17.50 1.41
C GLY A 164 -0.81 -17.60 2.57
N HIS A 165 -0.83 -16.67 3.53
CA HIS A 165 0.08 -16.66 4.67
C HIS A 165 -0.61 -17.09 5.97
N GLU A 166 0.17 -17.55 6.94
CA GLU A 166 -0.30 -17.76 8.32
C GLU A 166 -0.60 -16.39 8.95
N LYS A 167 0.32 -15.43 8.75
CA LYS A 167 0.20 -14.09 9.31
C LYS A 167 0.73 -13.01 8.37
N VAL A 168 0.02 -11.87 8.32
CA VAL A 168 0.45 -10.65 7.64
C VAL A 168 0.69 -9.55 8.67
N TYR A 169 1.84 -8.89 8.59
CA TYR A 169 2.15 -7.69 9.36
C TYR A 169 2.14 -6.47 8.44
N TYR A 170 1.28 -5.52 8.76
CA TYR A 170 1.30 -4.18 8.20
C TYR A 170 2.06 -3.25 9.13
N VAL A 171 3.07 -2.56 8.63
CA VAL A 171 3.81 -1.56 9.41
C VAL A 171 3.51 -0.18 8.85
N ALA A 172 3.03 0.73 9.69
CA ALA A 172 2.62 2.06 9.28
C ALA A 172 3.16 3.14 10.24
N GLY A 173 3.81 4.16 9.71
CA GLY A 173 4.09 5.38 10.47
C GLY A 173 2.82 6.23 10.62
N VAL A 174 2.76 7.03 11.68
CA VAL A 174 1.62 7.94 11.96
C VAL A 174 1.32 8.92 10.83
N ASN A 175 2.31 9.24 9.99
CA ASN A 175 2.14 10.08 8.80
C ASN A 175 1.21 9.49 7.73
N LYS A 176 0.75 8.24 7.90
CA LYS A 176 -0.17 7.56 6.96
C LYS A 176 -1.60 7.53 7.44
N ILE A 177 -1.86 8.02 8.63
CA ILE A 177 -3.21 8.09 9.18
C ILE A 177 -3.97 9.23 8.49
N CYS A 178 -5.21 8.93 8.14
CA CYS A 178 -6.17 9.85 7.53
C CYS A 178 -7.47 9.85 8.34
N PRO A 179 -8.20 10.97 8.38
CA PRO A 179 -9.45 11.02 9.14
C PRO A 179 -10.52 10.05 8.62
N ASP A 180 -10.56 9.83 7.31
CA ASP A 180 -11.56 9.00 6.64
C ASP A 180 -11.03 8.39 5.33
N LEU A 181 -11.90 7.63 4.64
CA LEU A 181 -11.56 6.92 3.40
C LEU A 181 -11.29 7.88 2.22
N ASP A 182 -12.00 8.98 2.12
CA ASP A 182 -11.82 9.95 1.05
C ASP A 182 -10.43 10.60 1.14
N HIS A 183 -10.01 11.00 2.35
CA HIS A 183 -8.64 11.49 2.60
C HIS A 183 -7.58 10.41 2.37
N ALA A 184 -7.86 9.16 2.72
CA ALA A 184 -6.95 8.05 2.45
C ALA A 184 -6.74 7.84 0.95
N ILE A 185 -7.79 7.83 0.14
CA ILE A 185 -7.72 7.72 -1.32
C ILE A 185 -6.98 8.94 -1.91
N TRP A 186 -7.28 10.13 -1.42
CA TRP A 186 -6.58 11.34 -1.85
C TRP A 186 -5.07 11.24 -1.55
N ARG A 187 -4.71 10.84 -0.33
CA ARG A 187 -3.31 10.64 0.07
C ARG A 187 -2.58 9.66 -0.84
N LEU A 188 -3.21 8.53 -1.15
CA LEU A 188 -2.63 7.54 -2.05
C LEU A 188 -2.30 8.13 -3.43
N ARG A 189 -3.24 8.90 -3.97
CA ARG A 189 -3.12 9.45 -5.32
C ARG A 189 -2.19 10.65 -5.41
N ASN A 190 -2.20 11.52 -4.42
CA ASN A 190 -1.50 12.80 -4.50
C ASN A 190 -0.19 12.85 -3.71
N ILE A 191 0.01 11.93 -2.77
CA ILE A 191 1.25 11.85 -1.98
C ILE A 191 2.00 10.55 -2.26
N ALA A 192 1.42 9.39 -1.91
CA ALA A 192 2.15 8.13 -1.93
C ALA A 192 2.57 7.69 -3.34
N ALA A 193 1.64 7.68 -4.30
CA ALA A 193 1.94 7.24 -5.67
C ALA A 193 2.87 8.22 -6.41
N PRO A 194 2.69 9.54 -6.40
CA PRO A 194 3.63 10.48 -7.01
C PRO A 194 5.06 10.36 -6.45
N ARG A 195 5.20 10.34 -5.13
CA ARG A 195 6.51 10.18 -4.48
C ARG A 195 7.17 8.85 -4.82
N ASN A 196 6.40 7.77 -4.90
CA ASN A 196 6.92 6.47 -5.29
C ASN A 196 7.30 6.41 -6.77
N CYS A 197 6.56 7.08 -7.67
CA CYS A 197 6.94 7.26 -9.07
C CYS A 197 8.26 8.01 -9.19
N LEU A 198 8.43 9.11 -8.45
CA LEU A 198 9.67 9.88 -8.40
C LEU A 198 10.84 9.01 -7.90
N ARG A 199 10.68 8.33 -6.76
CA ARG A 199 11.68 7.40 -6.20
C ARG A 199 12.11 6.32 -7.18
N LYS A 200 11.17 5.80 -7.96
CA LYS A 200 11.42 4.75 -8.97
C LYS A 200 11.83 5.31 -10.34
N HIS A 201 12.11 6.59 -10.44
CA HIS A 201 12.51 7.27 -11.68
C HIS A 201 11.55 7.02 -12.86
N LYS A 202 10.23 6.99 -12.57
CA LYS A 202 9.21 6.76 -13.58
C LYS A 202 8.93 8.00 -14.42
N ALA A 203 8.80 7.86 -15.72
CA ALA A 203 8.49 8.95 -16.64
C ALA A 203 6.98 9.29 -16.67
N THR A 204 6.34 9.32 -15.48
CA THR A 204 4.93 9.68 -15.31
C THR A 204 4.76 11.19 -15.12
N PRO A 205 3.61 11.79 -15.48
CA PRO A 205 3.37 13.23 -15.27
C PRO A 205 3.53 13.66 -13.82
N CYS A 206 3.04 12.85 -12.86
CA CYS A 206 3.16 13.14 -11.43
C CYS A 206 4.62 13.12 -10.93
N ALA A 207 5.47 12.23 -11.44
CA ALA A 207 6.89 12.21 -11.10
C ALA A 207 7.64 13.39 -11.70
N LYS A 208 7.30 13.79 -12.93
CA LYS A 208 7.95 14.92 -13.62
C LYS A 208 7.62 16.27 -12.98
N ARG A 209 6.38 16.45 -12.49
CA ARG A 209 5.92 17.71 -11.88
C ARG A 209 6.07 17.72 -10.37
N GLY A 210 6.01 16.55 -9.70
CA GLY A 210 6.20 16.42 -8.26
C GLY A 210 5.05 16.95 -7.40
N ASP A 211 3.88 17.21 -7.99
CA ASP A 211 2.78 17.94 -7.36
C ASP A 211 1.56 17.05 -7.01
N ARG A 212 0.96 16.37 -8.00
CA ARG A 212 -0.31 15.64 -7.81
C ARG A 212 -0.50 14.50 -8.80
N CYS A 213 -1.58 13.74 -8.64
CA CYS A 213 -2.04 12.76 -9.61
C CYS A 213 -2.67 13.42 -10.84
N TYR A 214 -2.34 12.92 -12.03
CA TYR A 214 -2.86 13.35 -13.32
C TYR A 214 -3.77 12.29 -13.96
N ASN A 215 -4.12 11.24 -13.23
CA ASN A 215 -4.88 10.09 -13.75
C ASN A 215 -4.39 9.62 -15.13
N CYS A 216 -3.07 9.53 -15.29
CA CYS A 216 -2.41 9.33 -16.58
C CYS A 216 -2.57 7.89 -17.11
N ALA A 217 -2.47 7.74 -18.43
CA ALA A 217 -2.34 6.45 -19.13
C ALA A 217 -0.86 6.11 -19.45
N SER A 218 0.10 6.60 -18.66
CA SER A 218 1.51 6.31 -18.88
C SER A 218 1.79 4.81 -18.80
N PRO A 219 2.59 4.23 -19.74
CA PRO A 219 2.99 2.83 -19.67
C PRO A 219 3.83 2.51 -18.43
N GLU A 220 4.44 3.52 -17.82
CA GLU A 220 5.21 3.38 -16.58
C GLU A 220 4.39 3.65 -15.30
N ARG A 221 3.06 3.74 -15.42
CA ARG A 221 2.17 3.92 -14.29
C ARG A 221 2.31 2.79 -13.27
N ILE A 222 2.39 3.15 -11.97
CA ILE A 222 2.50 2.20 -10.85
C ILE A 222 1.30 2.26 -9.89
N CYS A 223 0.23 2.95 -10.24
CA CYS A 223 -1.00 3.07 -9.46
C CYS A 223 -2.17 2.44 -10.23
N ASN A 224 -2.05 1.12 -10.52
CA ASN A 224 -2.97 0.38 -11.38
C ASN A 224 -4.12 -0.26 -10.60
N GLY A 225 -3.87 -0.69 -9.36
CA GLY A 225 -4.85 -1.36 -8.51
C GLY A 225 -5.03 -0.63 -7.18
N LEU A 226 -6.27 -0.50 -6.73
CA LEU A 226 -6.65 0.00 -5.42
C LEU A 226 -7.23 -1.14 -4.60
N LEU A 227 -6.68 -1.37 -3.42
CA LEU A 227 -7.18 -2.29 -2.41
C LEU A 227 -7.66 -1.48 -1.20
N ILE A 228 -8.89 -1.76 -0.77
CA ILE A 228 -9.48 -1.24 0.46
C ILE A 228 -9.86 -2.44 1.32
N GLU A 229 -9.26 -2.54 2.50
CA GLU A 229 -9.54 -3.60 3.46
C GLU A 229 -10.33 -3.02 4.62
N PHE A 230 -11.63 -3.29 4.61
CA PHE A 230 -12.54 -2.85 5.66
C PHE A 230 -12.35 -3.66 6.95
N LYS A 231 -11.96 -4.92 6.82
CA LYS A 231 -11.80 -5.85 7.95
C LYS A 231 -10.75 -6.91 7.63
N LYS A 232 -10.19 -7.52 8.67
CA LYS A 232 -9.27 -8.66 8.58
C LYS A 232 -9.87 -9.80 7.73
N MET A 233 -9.06 -10.40 6.86
CA MET A 233 -9.44 -11.60 6.09
C MET A 233 -9.75 -12.77 7.03
N SER A 234 -10.64 -13.68 6.60
CA SER A 234 -11.24 -14.70 7.48
C SER A 234 -10.25 -15.76 7.96
N ASN A 235 -9.33 -16.20 7.09
CA ASN A 235 -8.50 -17.39 7.33
C ASN A 235 -7.00 -17.05 7.50
N MET A 236 -6.69 -15.85 7.89
CA MET A 236 -5.33 -15.37 8.00
C MET A 236 -5.23 -14.41 9.19
N ASP A 237 -4.17 -14.51 9.97
CA ASP A 237 -3.92 -13.53 11.02
C ASP A 237 -3.32 -12.26 10.42
N MET A 238 -3.80 -11.11 10.85
CA MET A 238 -3.36 -9.82 10.33
C MET A 238 -3.16 -8.85 11.48
N GLU A 239 -1.97 -8.27 11.52
CA GLU A 239 -1.59 -7.33 12.57
C GLU A 239 -1.09 -6.02 11.97
N VAL A 240 -1.53 -4.91 12.53
CA VAL A 240 -1.05 -3.58 12.18
C VAL A 240 -0.13 -3.08 13.30
N VAL A 241 1.14 -2.88 12.96
CA VAL A 241 2.13 -2.26 13.83
C VAL A 241 2.20 -0.78 13.48
N LEU A 242 1.62 0.05 14.33
CA LEU A 242 1.61 1.50 14.18
C LEU A 242 2.82 2.08 14.89
N VAL A 243 3.58 2.92 14.19
CA VAL A 243 4.83 3.52 14.68
C VAL A 243 4.65 5.02 14.85
N GLY A 244 5.00 5.57 16.02
CA GLY A 244 4.86 6.97 16.39
C GLY A 244 5.74 7.95 15.59
N GLU A 245 6.38 7.49 14.53
CA GLU A 245 7.24 8.28 13.65
C GLU A 245 6.72 8.39 12.22
N CYS A 246 7.23 9.37 11.48
CA CYS A 246 6.99 9.51 10.04
C CYS A 246 7.83 8.50 9.24
N LEU A 247 7.24 7.41 8.80
CA LEU A 247 7.89 6.32 8.10
C LEU A 247 7.34 6.08 6.69
N GLY A 248 8.25 6.03 5.73
CA GLY A 248 7.92 5.75 4.33
C GLY A 248 7.24 6.93 3.62
N LEU A 249 6.43 6.59 2.60
CA LEU A 249 5.81 7.57 1.70
C LEU A 249 4.35 7.80 2.04
#